data_885cd5e712af65422f1fe903f17ce4f6
#
_entry.id   885cd5e712af65422f1fe903f17ce4f6
#
_cell.length_a   1.000
_cell.length_b   1.000
_cell.length_c   1.000
_cell.angle_alpha   90.00
_cell.angle_beta   90.00
_cell.angle_gamma   90.00
#
_symmetry.space_group_name_H-M   'P 1'
#
loop_
_entity.id
_entity.type
_entity.pdbx_description
1 polymer ?
#
loop_
_entity_poly.entity_id
_entity_poly.type
_entity_poly.pdbx_seq_one_letter_code
_entity_poly.pdbx_strand_id
1 'polypeptide(L)'
;PKNLHPYATSHLSGEHAVLAANDRREIQGVVFRLSNAFGAPVSKEANCWNLLVNDLCRQAAQKKTLSLRSSGKEARDFISLSQVCSMIELFVSGDFASLETGVFNLGMGSSLTVLDMARLIQQRCLYTLSRFPALHVSYETNSDDLSGLKYESSRMPSLGIYLDASKNIQELDHLLKYCSHTFGQCL
;
A
#
# COMPACT_ATOMS: atom_id res chain seq x y z
N PRO A 1 -5.83 -11.44 17.41
CA PRO A 1 -4.42 -11.11 17.20
C PRO A 1 -3.72 -10.95 18.55
N LYS A 2 -2.50 -11.50 18.68
CA LYS A 2 -1.69 -11.38 19.91
C LYS A 2 -0.94 -10.03 20.01
N ASN A 3 -1.17 -9.12 19.08
CA ASN A 3 -0.49 -7.83 19.04
C ASN A 3 -1.21 -6.83 19.95
N LEU A 4 -0.57 -6.46 21.06
CA LEU A 4 -1.07 -5.48 22.03
C LEU A 4 -0.67 -4.04 21.70
N HIS A 5 -0.10 -3.76 20.53
CA HIS A 5 0.27 -2.42 20.14
C HIS A 5 -0.97 -1.52 20.05
N PRO A 6 -0.98 -0.30 20.65
CA PRO A 6 -2.16 0.56 20.71
C PRO A 6 -2.81 0.82 19.35
N TYR A 7 -2.01 0.98 18.29
CA TYR A 7 -2.49 1.12 16.91
C TYR A 7 -3.33 -0.10 16.49
N ALA A 8 -2.80 -1.32 16.65
CA ALA A 8 -3.52 -2.54 16.27
C ALA A 8 -4.79 -2.73 17.11
N THR A 9 -4.75 -2.38 18.39
CA THR A 9 -5.91 -2.48 19.30
C THR A 9 -7.01 -1.50 18.91
N SER A 10 -6.69 -0.24 18.58
CA SER A 10 -7.68 0.76 18.18
C SER A 10 -8.37 0.38 16.86
N HIS A 11 -7.62 -0.12 15.88
CA HIS A 11 -8.19 -0.59 14.62
C HIS A 11 -9.11 -1.81 14.82
N LEU A 12 -8.70 -2.76 15.65
CA LEU A 12 -9.54 -3.92 15.99
C LEU A 12 -10.82 -3.50 16.70
N SER A 13 -10.75 -2.53 17.61
CA SER A 13 -11.94 -2.01 18.31
C SER A 13 -12.90 -1.32 17.34
N GLY A 14 -12.40 -0.53 16.37
CA GLY A 14 -13.21 0.07 15.31
C GLY A 14 -13.88 -0.99 14.43
N GLU A 15 -13.14 -2.03 14.04
CA GLU A 15 -13.66 -3.17 13.30
C GLU A 15 -14.82 -3.85 14.04
N HIS A 16 -14.63 -4.16 15.33
CA HIS A 16 -15.68 -4.76 16.17
C HIS A 16 -16.91 -3.86 16.29
N ALA A 17 -16.74 -2.54 16.40
CA ALA A 17 -17.86 -1.60 16.49
C ALA A 17 -18.71 -1.60 15.22
N VAL A 18 -18.06 -1.58 14.03
CA VAL A 18 -18.76 -1.65 12.73
C VAL A 18 -19.50 -2.98 12.59
N LEU A 19 -18.87 -4.10 12.90
CA LEU A 19 -19.48 -5.43 12.79
C LEU A 19 -20.66 -5.57 13.75
N ALA A 20 -20.54 -5.11 15.00
CA ALA A 20 -21.62 -5.17 15.97
C ALA A 20 -22.83 -4.31 15.55
N ALA A 21 -22.62 -3.13 14.96
CA ALA A 21 -23.71 -2.32 14.43
C ALA A 21 -24.38 -2.99 13.21
N ASN A 22 -23.58 -3.64 12.36
CA ASN A 22 -24.10 -4.43 11.24
C ASN A 22 -24.96 -5.61 11.72
N ASP A 23 -24.51 -6.35 12.72
CA ASP A 23 -25.25 -7.49 13.29
C ASP A 23 -26.59 -7.06 13.88
N ARG A 24 -26.66 -5.84 14.45
CA ARG A 24 -27.91 -5.21 14.92
C ARG A 24 -28.76 -4.63 13.79
N ARG A 25 -28.32 -4.71 12.54
CA ARG A 25 -28.97 -4.15 11.36
C ARG A 25 -29.16 -2.63 11.41
N GLU A 26 -28.30 -1.92 12.13
CA GLU A 26 -28.28 -0.46 12.21
C GLU A 26 -27.59 0.17 10.99
N ILE A 27 -26.64 -0.57 10.40
CA ILE A 27 -25.89 -0.19 9.20
C ILE A 27 -25.63 -1.40 8.30
N GLN A 28 -25.26 -1.14 7.06
CA GLN A 28 -24.59 -2.11 6.19
C GLN A 28 -23.09 -1.91 6.34
N GLY A 29 -22.47 -2.66 7.26
CA GLY A 29 -21.10 -2.46 7.68
C GLY A 29 -20.09 -3.22 6.82
N VAL A 30 -19.10 -2.50 6.27
CA VAL A 30 -17.97 -3.07 5.55
C VAL A 30 -16.66 -2.59 6.18
N VAL A 31 -15.75 -3.52 6.40
CA VAL A 31 -14.41 -3.25 6.92
C VAL A 31 -13.38 -3.68 5.87
N PHE A 32 -12.55 -2.75 5.44
CA PHE A 32 -11.40 -3.07 4.60
C PHE A 32 -10.13 -3.16 5.46
N ARG A 33 -9.51 -4.33 5.48
CA ARG A 33 -8.13 -4.48 5.96
C ARG A 33 -7.21 -4.27 4.76
N LEU A 34 -6.46 -3.17 4.78
CA LEU A 34 -5.59 -2.80 3.67
C LEU A 34 -4.25 -3.51 3.76
N SER A 35 -3.69 -3.88 2.61
CA SER A 35 -2.28 -4.23 2.49
C SER A 35 -1.40 -2.97 2.58
N ASN A 36 -0.15 -3.01 2.10
CA ASN A 36 0.72 -1.82 2.12
C ASN A 36 0.27 -0.83 1.04
N ALA A 37 -0.58 0.13 1.43
CA ALA A 37 -1.07 1.15 0.52
C ALA A 37 0.00 2.21 0.23
N PHE A 38 0.06 2.70 -1.01
CA PHE A 38 0.97 3.76 -1.44
C PHE A 38 0.30 4.67 -2.47
N GLY A 39 0.77 5.91 -2.57
CA GLY A 39 0.27 6.87 -3.57
C GLY A 39 0.64 8.30 -3.24
N ALA A 40 0.41 9.19 -4.20
CA ALA A 40 0.67 10.60 -4.04
C ALA A 40 -0.36 11.24 -3.09
N PRO A 41 0.08 11.95 -2.04
CA PRO A 41 -0.85 12.64 -1.16
C PRO A 41 -1.36 13.94 -1.81
N VAL A 42 -2.50 14.43 -1.33
CA VAL A 42 -3.04 15.74 -1.73
C VAL A 42 -2.14 16.88 -1.23
N SER A 43 -1.53 16.72 -0.07
CA SER A 43 -0.62 17.72 0.54
C SER A 43 0.71 17.07 0.93
N LYS A 44 1.80 17.82 0.76
CA LYS A 44 3.14 17.38 1.20
C LYS A 44 3.29 17.23 2.71
N GLU A 45 2.40 17.86 3.49
CA GLU A 45 2.33 17.77 4.95
C GLU A 45 1.67 16.47 5.43
N ALA A 46 1.08 15.67 4.53
CA ALA A 46 0.48 14.38 4.89
C ALA A 46 1.52 13.45 5.54
N ASN A 47 1.13 12.79 6.63
CA ASN A 47 2.02 11.88 7.36
C ASN A 47 2.13 10.51 6.66
N CYS A 48 2.63 10.50 5.42
CA CYS A 48 2.79 9.28 4.62
C CYS A 48 4.24 9.02 4.17
N TRP A 49 5.18 9.91 4.53
CA TRP A 49 6.56 9.85 4.05
C TRP A 49 7.45 8.85 4.79
N ASN A 50 6.93 8.18 5.79
CA ASN A 50 7.53 7.03 6.46
C ASN A 50 7.04 5.68 5.92
N LEU A 51 6.03 5.68 5.04
CA LEU A 51 5.60 4.48 4.33
C LEU A 51 6.65 4.10 3.29
N LEU A 52 6.97 2.82 3.16
CA LEU A 52 8.09 2.32 2.37
C LEU A 52 8.15 2.89 0.96
N VAL A 53 7.09 2.73 0.16
CA VAL A 53 7.08 3.15 -1.25
C VAL A 53 7.16 4.68 -1.36
N ASN A 54 6.42 5.40 -0.52
CA ASN A 54 6.43 6.86 -0.49
C ASN A 54 7.81 7.41 -0.09
N ASP A 55 8.45 6.80 0.91
CA ASP A 55 9.81 7.20 1.33
C ASP A 55 10.84 6.95 0.22
N LEU A 56 10.80 5.77 -0.43
CA LEU A 56 11.73 5.47 -1.51
C LEU A 56 11.54 6.41 -2.72
N CYS A 57 10.30 6.73 -3.10
CA CYS A 57 10.02 7.69 -4.17
C CYS A 57 10.53 9.10 -3.80
N ARG A 58 10.38 9.52 -2.55
CA ARG A 58 10.92 10.79 -2.04
C ARG A 58 12.46 10.78 -2.05
N GLN A 59 13.09 9.69 -1.61
CA GLN A 59 14.54 9.54 -1.67
C GLN A 59 15.08 9.64 -3.11
N ALA A 60 14.41 8.97 -4.06
CA ALA A 60 14.76 9.02 -5.47
C ALA A 60 14.73 10.46 -6.02
N ALA A 61 13.74 11.24 -5.62
CA ALA A 61 13.58 12.63 -6.04
C ALA A 61 14.63 13.56 -5.41
N GLN A 62 14.88 13.42 -4.10
CA GLN A 62 15.75 14.32 -3.34
C GLN A 62 17.23 13.98 -3.47
N LYS A 63 17.57 12.69 -3.34
CA LYS A 63 18.95 12.23 -3.11
C LYS A 63 19.55 11.51 -4.30
N LYS A 64 18.76 11.20 -5.33
CA LYS A 64 19.16 10.34 -6.44
C LYS A 64 19.67 8.95 -6.00
N THR A 65 19.27 8.53 -4.81
CA THR A 65 19.62 7.24 -4.20
C THR A 65 18.40 6.65 -3.52
N LEU A 66 18.34 5.32 -3.47
CA LEU A 66 17.40 4.55 -2.67
C LEU A 66 18.18 3.81 -1.60
N SER A 67 17.77 3.94 -0.35
CA SER A 67 18.45 3.28 0.77
C SER A 67 17.45 2.41 1.53
N LEU A 68 17.68 1.10 1.52
CA LEU A 68 16.96 0.14 2.34
C LEU A 68 17.70 -0.04 3.68
N ARG A 69 16.95 0.00 4.78
CA ARG A 69 17.48 -0.20 6.13
C ARG A 69 17.61 -1.67 6.52
N SER A 70 17.15 -2.58 5.67
CA SER A 70 17.21 -4.04 5.84
C SER A 70 17.67 -4.70 4.56
N SER A 71 17.84 -6.02 4.57
CA SER A 71 18.19 -6.82 3.37
C SER A 71 17.13 -6.74 2.27
N GLY A 72 15.91 -6.30 2.60
CA GLY A 72 14.80 -6.21 1.65
C GLY A 72 14.21 -7.55 1.24
N LYS A 73 14.55 -8.65 1.90
CA LYS A 73 14.05 -10.00 1.58
C LYS A 73 12.58 -10.21 1.98
N GLU A 74 12.05 -9.40 2.89
CA GLU A 74 10.64 -9.48 3.32
C GLU A 74 9.70 -9.29 2.14
N ALA A 75 8.76 -10.22 1.98
CA ALA A 75 7.70 -10.11 0.99
C ALA A 75 6.50 -9.35 1.58
N ARG A 76 5.94 -8.43 0.80
CA ARG A 76 4.76 -7.63 1.16
C ARG A 76 3.83 -7.50 -0.03
N ASP A 77 2.54 -7.41 0.22
CA ASP A 77 1.54 -7.03 -0.77
C ASP A 77 1.47 -5.49 -0.83
N PHE A 78 1.37 -4.92 -2.03
CA PHE A 78 1.32 -3.47 -2.25
C PHE A 78 0.13 -3.10 -3.11
N ILE A 79 -0.67 -2.12 -2.65
CA ILE A 79 -1.84 -1.63 -3.37
C ILE A 79 -1.78 -0.11 -3.53
N SER A 80 -2.16 0.40 -4.69
CA SER A 80 -2.24 1.84 -4.94
C SER A 80 -3.45 2.49 -4.25
N LEU A 81 -3.30 3.72 -3.78
CA LEU A 81 -4.41 4.49 -3.20
C LEU A 81 -5.55 4.70 -4.21
N SER A 82 -5.25 4.84 -5.49
CA SER A 82 -6.28 4.94 -6.53
C SER A 82 -7.18 3.70 -6.57
N GLN A 83 -6.63 2.50 -6.42
CA GLN A 83 -7.43 1.28 -6.35
C GLN A 83 -8.21 1.18 -5.04
N VAL A 84 -7.62 1.57 -3.92
CA VAL A 84 -8.34 1.64 -2.62
C VAL A 84 -9.54 2.56 -2.72
N CYS A 85 -9.36 3.77 -3.27
CA CYS A 85 -10.46 4.73 -3.46
C CYS A 85 -11.54 4.18 -4.39
N SER A 86 -11.15 3.56 -5.52
CA SER A 86 -12.12 2.93 -6.43
C SER A 86 -12.92 1.82 -5.75
N MET A 87 -12.31 1.05 -4.86
CA MET A 87 -13.03 0.03 -4.11
C MET A 87 -14.00 0.63 -3.09
N ILE A 88 -13.58 1.67 -2.38
CA ILE A 88 -14.48 2.39 -1.45
C ILE A 88 -15.67 2.98 -2.22
N GLU A 89 -15.41 3.65 -3.35
CA GLU A 89 -16.44 4.21 -4.21
C GLU A 89 -17.42 3.13 -4.70
N LEU A 90 -16.90 2.00 -5.17
CA LEU A 90 -17.71 0.86 -5.60
C LEU A 90 -18.65 0.37 -4.48
N PHE A 91 -18.17 0.27 -3.24
CA PHE A 91 -18.97 -0.21 -2.11
C PHE A 91 -19.94 0.84 -1.55
N VAL A 92 -19.68 2.13 -1.76
CA VAL A 92 -20.55 3.21 -1.30
C VAL A 92 -21.64 3.55 -2.32
N SER A 93 -21.31 3.53 -3.62
CA SER A 93 -22.22 3.94 -4.70
C SER A 93 -22.92 2.79 -5.41
N GLY A 94 -22.42 1.56 -5.23
CA GLY A 94 -22.97 0.38 -5.90
C GLY A 94 -24.28 -0.08 -5.27
N ASP A 95 -25.11 -0.77 -6.08
CA ASP A 95 -26.34 -1.43 -5.64
C ASP A 95 -26.00 -2.74 -4.90
N PHE A 96 -25.16 -2.59 -3.88
CA PHE A 96 -24.60 -3.69 -3.09
C PHE A 96 -25.51 -4.15 -1.95
N ALA A 97 -26.81 -3.91 -2.05
CA ALA A 97 -27.81 -4.47 -1.12
C ALA A 97 -27.75 -6.01 -1.03
N SER A 98 -27.10 -6.64 -2.03
CA SER A 98 -26.84 -8.08 -2.08
C SER A 98 -25.39 -8.45 -1.70
N LEU A 99 -24.47 -7.49 -1.53
CA LEU A 99 -23.12 -7.82 -1.10
C LEU A 99 -23.12 -8.23 0.38
N GLU A 100 -22.44 -9.32 0.62
CA GLU A 100 -22.15 -9.75 1.98
C GLU A 100 -21.41 -8.62 2.73
N THR A 101 -22.00 -8.19 3.84
CA THR A 101 -21.34 -7.30 4.81
C THR A 101 -20.17 -7.99 5.48
N GLY A 102 -19.30 -7.26 6.14
CA GLY A 102 -18.24 -7.80 6.96
C GLY A 102 -16.83 -7.38 6.57
N VAL A 103 -15.85 -8.26 6.81
CA VAL A 103 -14.42 -7.95 6.65
C VAL A 103 -13.90 -8.40 5.29
N PHE A 104 -13.21 -7.50 4.59
CA PHE A 104 -12.54 -7.76 3.32
C PHE A 104 -11.05 -7.40 3.43
N ASN A 105 -10.20 -8.33 3.06
CA ASN A 105 -8.79 -8.01 2.84
C ASN A 105 -8.67 -7.32 1.48
N LEU A 106 -8.14 -6.11 1.46
CA LEU A 106 -7.98 -5.30 0.26
C LEU A 106 -6.49 -5.15 -0.07
N GLY A 107 -6.01 -5.97 -0.97
CA GLY A 107 -4.64 -6.03 -1.48
C GLY A 107 -4.62 -6.73 -2.83
N MET A 108 -3.49 -6.69 -3.51
CA MET A 108 -3.32 -7.27 -4.85
C MET A 108 -3.37 -8.80 -4.87
N GLY A 109 -3.22 -9.46 -3.71
CA GLY A 109 -3.11 -10.91 -3.60
C GLY A 109 -1.79 -11.46 -4.15
N SER A 110 -0.85 -10.59 -4.46
CA SER A 110 0.51 -10.93 -4.92
C SER A 110 1.54 -10.15 -4.12
N SER A 111 2.60 -10.83 -3.69
CA SER A 111 3.63 -10.20 -2.87
C SER A 111 4.89 -9.95 -3.70
N LEU A 112 5.52 -8.81 -3.45
CA LEU A 112 6.85 -8.46 -3.90
C LEU A 112 7.78 -8.37 -2.70
N THR A 113 9.05 -8.71 -2.85
CA THR A 113 10.02 -8.36 -1.82
C THR A 113 10.22 -6.84 -1.76
N VAL A 114 10.60 -6.33 -0.60
CA VAL A 114 10.95 -4.91 -0.44
C VAL A 114 12.05 -4.52 -1.43
N LEU A 115 12.99 -5.43 -1.68
CA LEU A 115 14.07 -5.23 -2.66
C LEU A 115 13.54 -5.17 -4.10
N ASP A 116 12.58 -6.04 -4.48
CA ASP A 116 12.00 -5.99 -5.83
C ASP A 116 11.15 -4.74 -6.03
N MET A 117 10.44 -4.29 -4.99
CA MET A 117 9.76 -2.99 -5.04
C MET A 117 10.75 -1.83 -5.23
N ALA A 118 11.89 -1.84 -4.54
CA ALA A 118 12.92 -0.81 -4.73
C ALA A 118 13.50 -0.82 -6.15
N ARG A 119 13.75 -2.02 -6.71
CA ARG A 119 14.19 -2.18 -8.11
C ARG A 119 13.12 -1.70 -9.11
N LEU A 120 11.86 -1.98 -8.85
CA LEU A 120 10.75 -1.46 -9.65
C LEU A 120 10.74 0.07 -9.63
N ILE A 121 10.92 0.68 -8.46
CA ILE A 121 11.03 2.15 -8.33
C ILE A 121 12.22 2.68 -9.13
N GLN A 122 13.40 2.05 -9.08
CA GLN A 122 14.55 2.44 -9.92
C GLN A 122 14.19 2.45 -11.41
N GLN A 123 13.56 1.38 -11.88
CA GLN A 123 13.16 1.25 -13.29
C GLN A 123 12.14 2.32 -13.66
N ARG A 124 11.13 2.55 -12.80
CA ARG A 124 10.11 3.59 -13.06
C ARG A 124 10.69 5.00 -13.03
N CYS A 125 11.70 5.27 -12.19
CA CYS A 125 12.44 6.54 -12.23
C CYS A 125 13.11 6.80 -13.58
N LEU A 126 13.65 5.76 -14.21
CA LEU A 126 14.25 5.91 -15.55
C LEU A 126 13.20 6.36 -16.56
N TYR A 127 12.01 5.73 -16.56
CA TYR A 127 10.93 6.07 -17.49
C TYR A 127 10.28 7.43 -17.21
N THR A 128 10.07 7.76 -15.94
CA THR A 128 9.28 8.94 -15.56
C THR A 128 10.12 10.20 -15.39
N LEU A 129 11.37 10.06 -14.95
CA LEU A 129 12.24 11.17 -14.56
C LEU A 129 13.58 11.18 -15.31
N SER A 130 13.81 10.24 -16.25
CA SER A 130 15.07 10.05 -16.99
C SER A 130 16.28 9.93 -16.03
N ARG A 131 16.07 9.31 -14.87
CA ARG A 131 17.08 9.12 -13.81
C ARG A 131 17.09 7.68 -13.35
N PHE A 132 18.27 7.16 -13.02
CA PHE A 132 18.43 5.83 -12.44
C PHE A 132 19.15 5.97 -11.08
N PRO A 133 18.39 6.05 -9.96
CA PRO A 133 18.98 6.24 -8.64
C PRO A 133 19.80 5.03 -8.22
N ALA A 134 20.93 5.23 -7.54
CA ALA A 134 21.71 4.13 -6.96
C ALA A 134 20.88 3.46 -5.84
N LEU A 135 20.95 2.12 -5.75
CA LEU A 135 20.29 1.35 -4.70
C LEU A 135 21.30 0.85 -3.68
N HIS A 136 21.14 1.29 -2.44
CA HIS A 136 21.93 0.86 -1.29
C HIS A 136 21.09 -0.05 -0.40
N VAL A 137 21.60 -1.23 -0.10
CA VAL A 137 20.92 -2.23 0.74
C VAL A 137 21.79 -2.46 1.98
N SER A 138 21.22 -2.33 3.17
CA SER A 138 21.90 -2.70 4.40
C SER A 138 21.85 -4.21 4.60
N TYR A 139 23.00 -4.83 4.85
CA TYR A 139 23.12 -6.29 5.06
C TYR A 139 23.09 -6.69 6.54
N GLU A 140 22.88 -5.73 7.45
CA GLU A 140 23.04 -5.92 8.90
C GLU A 140 21.81 -6.53 9.59
N THR A 141 21.16 -7.51 9.04
CA THR A 141 20.20 -8.31 9.83
C THR A 141 20.33 -9.79 9.53
N ASN A 142 20.83 -10.52 10.52
CA ASN A 142 20.85 -11.98 10.59
C ASN A 142 19.43 -12.60 10.79
N SER A 143 18.41 -12.03 10.24
CA SER A 143 17.10 -12.66 10.24
C SER A 143 16.86 -13.30 8.87
N ASP A 144 17.16 -14.60 8.81
CA ASP A 144 16.74 -15.49 7.72
C ASP A 144 15.21 -15.74 7.72
N ASP A 145 14.45 -14.88 8.36
CA ASP A 145 13.00 -15.00 8.38
C ASP A 145 12.42 -14.57 7.03
N LEU A 146 12.44 -15.54 6.11
CA LEU A 146 11.82 -15.46 4.78
C LEU A 146 10.29 -15.57 4.86
N SER A 147 9.71 -15.67 6.04
CA SER A 147 8.27 -15.78 6.25
C SER A 147 7.59 -14.41 6.04
N GLY A 148 7.56 -13.96 4.79
CA GLY A 148 6.69 -12.85 4.40
C GLY A 148 5.24 -13.21 4.71
N LEU A 149 4.51 -12.28 5.33
CA LEU A 149 3.08 -12.45 5.58
C LEU A 149 2.38 -12.66 4.21
N LYS A 150 1.82 -13.85 4.00
CA LYS A 150 1.00 -14.09 2.80
C LYS A 150 -0.32 -13.34 3.00
N TYR A 151 -0.53 -12.34 2.17
CA TYR A 151 -1.75 -11.55 2.18
C TYR A 151 -2.78 -12.22 1.27
N GLU A 152 -3.87 -12.70 1.84
CA GLU A 152 -4.91 -13.39 1.10
C GLU A 152 -6.12 -12.47 0.90
N SER A 153 -6.48 -12.24 -0.37
CA SER A 153 -7.59 -11.38 -0.80
C SER A 153 -8.66 -12.14 -1.61
N SER A 154 -8.82 -13.43 -1.34
CA SER A 154 -9.70 -14.34 -2.12
C SER A 154 -11.17 -13.93 -2.15
N ARG A 155 -11.66 -13.19 -1.14
CA ARG A 155 -13.06 -12.79 -1.07
C ARG A 155 -13.47 -11.77 -2.14
N MET A 156 -12.56 -10.86 -2.54
CA MET A 156 -12.85 -9.88 -3.60
C MET A 156 -13.07 -10.54 -4.97
N PRO A 157 -12.18 -11.43 -5.43
CA PRO A 157 -12.40 -12.21 -6.66
C PRO A 157 -13.67 -13.06 -6.63
N SER A 158 -14.08 -13.63 -5.49
CA SER A 158 -15.31 -14.40 -5.38
C SER A 158 -16.57 -13.57 -5.64
N LEU A 159 -16.47 -12.25 -5.49
CA LEU A 159 -17.52 -11.27 -5.85
C LEU A 159 -17.39 -10.74 -7.28
N GLY A 160 -16.48 -11.28 -8.09
CA GLY A 160 -16.19 -10.79 -9.43
C GLY A 160 -15.40 -9.47 -9.46
N ILE A 161 -14.81 -9.08 -8.35
CA ILE A 161 -14.05 -7.82 -8.23
C ILE A 161 -12.56 -8.12 -8.36
N TYR A 162 -11.95 -7.56 -9.39
CA TYR A 162 -10.52 -7.75 -9.69
C TYR A 162 -9.78 -6.43 -9.66
N LEU A 163 -8.59 -6.45 -9.06
CA LEU A 163 -7.67 -5.32 -9.06
C LEU A 163 -6.75 -5.38 -10.27
N ASP A 164 -6.40 -4.21 -10.79
CA ASP A 164 -5.57 -4.07 -11.98
C ASP A 164 -4.13 -3.70 -11.60
N ALA A 165 -3.17 -4.59 -11.86
CA ALA A 165 -1.76 -4.36 -11.58
C ALA A 165 -1.19 -3.14 -12.33
N SER A 166 -1.75 -2.78 -13.51
CA SER A 166 -1.31 -1.61 -14.26
C SER A 166 -1.58 -0.31 -13.52
N LYS A 167 -2.64 -0.24 -12.70
CA LYS A 167 -2.96 0.92 -11.87
C LYS A 167 -1.92 1.16 -10.77
N ASN A 168 -1.32 0.09 -10.23
CA ASN A 168 -0.20 0.22 -9.29
C ASN A 168 1.02 0.90 -9.95
N ILE A 169 1.31 0.52 -11.20
CA ILE A 169 2.40 1.16 -11.96
C ILE A 169 2.09 2.62 -12.26
N GLN A 170 0.88 2.93 -12.69
CA GLN A 170 0.45 4.31 -12.96
C GLN A 170 0.54 5.19 -11.70
N GLU A 171 0.10 4.67 -10.56
CA GLU A 171 0.19 5.38 -9.27
C GLU A 171 1.64 5.59 -8.85
N LEU A 172 2.52 4.61 -9.08
CA LEU A 172 3.95 4.73 -8.79
C LEU A 172 4.59 5.84 -9.63
N ASP A 173 4.25 5.90 -10.92
CA ASP A 173 4.70 6.98 -11.81
C ASP A 173 4.20 8.35 -11.37
N HIS A 174 2.93 8.42 -10.95
CA HIS A 174 2.34 9.65 -10.43
C HIS A 174 3.05 10.09 -9.14
N LEU A 175 3.28 9.17 -8.20
CA LEU A 175 4.00 9.45 -6.96
C LEU A 175 5.44 9.93 -7.22
N LEU A 176 6.16 9.33 -8.17
CA LEU A 176 7.50 9.75 -8.55
C LEU A 176 7.52 11.18 -9.13
N LYS A 177 6.56 11.50 -10.02
CA LYS A 177 6.40 12.86 -10.56
C LYS A 177 6.07 13.86 -9.46
N TYR A 178 5.12 13.49 -8.58
CA TYR A 178 4.76 14.30 -7.42
C TYR A 178 5.99 14.59 -6.54
N CYS A 179 6.76 13.57 -6.18
CA CYS A 179 7.96 13.73 -5.38
C CYS A 179 9.02 14.58 -6.08
N SER A 180 9.19 14.43 -7.39
CA SER A 180 10.14 15.22 -8.17
C SER A 180 9.75 16.70 -8.20
N HIS A 181 8.45 17.00 -8.35
CA HIS A 181 7.95 18.37 -8.34
C HIS A 181 8.04 19.01 -6.96
N THR A 182 7.70 18.25 -5.91
CA THR A 182 7.55 18.77 -4.54
C THR A 182 8.87 18.85 -3.79
N PHE A 183 9.76 17.88 -4.01
CA PHE A 183 10.99 17.69 -3.25
C PHE A 183 12.25 17.69 -4.12
N GLY A 184 12.11 17.66 -5.45
CA GLY A 184 13.25 17.75 -6.35
C GLY A 184 13.94 19.09 -6.17
N GLN A 185 15.26 19.07 -6.04
CA GLN A 185 16.04 20.33 -6.08
C GLN A 185 15.94 20.89 -7.51
N CYS A 186 15.50 22.13 -7.66
CA CYS A 186 15.74 22.86 -8.88
C CYS A 186 17.26 22.88 -9.13
N LEU A 187 17.70 22.26 -10.24
CA LEU A 187 19.06 22.41 -10.75
C LEU A 187 19.17 23.75 -11.45
#